data_45eb2a5aba9fc15317fbcbadb412f97c
#
_entry.id   45eb2a5aba9fc15317fbcbadb412f97c
#
_cell.length_a   1.000
_cell.length_b   1.000
_cell.length_c   1.000
_cell.angle_alpha   90.00
_cell.angle_beta   90.00
_cell.angle_gamma   90.00
#
_symmetry.space_group_name_H-M   'P 1'
#
loop_
_entity.id
_entity.type
_entity.pdbx_description
1 polymer ?
#
loop_
_entity_poly.entity_id
_entity_poly.type
_entity_poly.pdbx_seq_one_letter_code
_entity_poly.pdbx_strand_id
1 'polypeptide(L)'
;MEVKIFNYLPDDAQMIRQKVFVDEQGFKQEFDKIDDFADHFVLYDGSEPIATFRIFNGEKQGEYVLGRLAVIKEYRGKNIGSDILSEAEKIVLNKKGKSIVLHAQCRAKNFYAKSGYVEFGEIGEEEGLPHIWMKKQL
;
A
#
# COMPACT_ATOMS: atom_id res chain seq x y z
N MET A 1 -13.52 -10.71 -6.77
CA MET A 1 -12.24 -10.08 -7.09
C MET A 1 -11.09 -10.98 -6.63
N GLU A 2 -9.99 -10.94 -7.33
CA GLU A 2 -8.87 -11.84 -7.08
C GLU A 2 -7.59 -11.05 -6.84
N VAL A 3 -6.80 -11.44 -5.81
CA VAL A 3 -5.49 -10.86 -5.55
C VAL A 3 -4.42 -11.81 -6.08
N LYS A 4 -3.51 -11.28 -6.91
CA LYS A 4 -2.35 -12.03 -7.38
C LYS A 4 -1.08 -11.46 -6.79
N ILE A 5 -0.13 -12.35 -6.47
CA ILE A 5 1.15 -12.01 -5.82
C ILE A 5 2.28 -12.18 -6.82
N PHE A 6 3.20 -11.20 -6.84
CA PHE A 6 4.36 -11.19 -7.72
C PHE A 6 5.61 -10.86 -6.90
N ASN A 7 6.70 -11.58 -7.14
CA ASN A 7 8.00 -11.27 -6.51
C ASN A 7 8.83 -10.28 -7.36
N TYR A 8 8.20 -9.59 -8.26
CA TYR A 8 8.76 -8.54 -9.11
C TYR A 8 7.67 -7.52 -9.37
N LEU A 9 8.02 -6.34 -9.88
CA LEU A 9 7.03 -5.31 -10.22
C LEU A 9 6.37 -5.67 -11.56
N PRO A 10 5.10 -6.14 -11.54
CA PRO A 10 4.44 -6.52 -12.80
C PRO A 10 3.91 -5.28 -13.53
N ASP A 11 3.71 -5.43 -14.84
CA ASP A 11 3.23 -4.34 -15.69
C ASP A 11 1.91 -3.75 -15.18
N ASP A 12 0.99 -4.59 -14.69
CA ASP A 12 -0.30 -4.13 -14.20
C ASP A 12 -0.16 -3.23 -12.96
N ALA A 13 0.75 -3.58 -12.03
CA ALA A 13 1.02 -2.73 -10.88
C ALA A 13 1.66 -1.42 -11.31
N GLN A 14 2.60 -1.49 -12.25
CA GLN A 14 3.28 -0.32 -12.77
C GLN A 14 2.28 0.65 -13.41
N MET A 15 1.35 0.12 -14.20
CA MET A 15 0.31 0.91 -14.86
C MET A 15 -0.59 1.62 -13.83
N ILE A 16 -1.05 0.90 -12.80
CA ILE A 16 -1.91 1.49 -11.76
C ILE A 16 -1.16 2.59 -11.01
N ARG A 17 0.08 2.34 -10.62
CA ARG A 17 0.89 3.32 -9.90
C ARG A 17 1.18 4.55 -10.76
N GLN A 18 1.41 4.36 -12.05
CA GLN A 18 1.58 5.47 -12.98
C GLN A 18 0.32 6.34 -13.00
N LYS A 19 -0.85 5.72 -13.15
CA LYS A 19 -2.12 6.46 -13.19
C LYS A 19 -2.39 7.22 -11.91
N VAL A 20 -2.22 6.58 -10.75
CA VAL A 20 -2.64 7.15 -9.47
C VAL A 20 -1.60 8.12 -8.92
N PHE A 21 -0.35 7.70 -8.85
CA PHE A 21 0.67 8.50 -8.18
C PHE A 21 1.32 9.53 -9.09
N VAL A 22 1.56 9.19 -10.35
CA VAL A 22 2.22 10.09 -11.29
C VAL A 22 1.21 10.99 -11.98
N ASP A 23 0.23 10.41 -12.68
CA ASP A 23 -0.70 11.18 -13.51
C ASP A 23 -1.69 12.00 -12.66
N GLU A 24 -2.26 11.40 -11.60
CA GLU A 24 -3.22 12.12 -10.76
C GLU A 24 -2.55 12.99 -9.71
N GLN A 25 -1.50 12.49 -9.03
CA GLN A 25 -0.89 13.16 -7.87
C GLN A 25 0.41 13.90 -8.19
N GLY A 26 0.98 13.69 -9.38
CA GLY A 26 2.18 14.41 -9.81
C GLY A 26 3.48 13.93 -9.15
N PHE A 27 3.53 12.73 -8.61
CA PHE A 27 4.73 12.19 -7.99
C PHE A 27 5.82 11.95 -9.05
N LYS A 28 7.06 12.30 -8.73
CA LYS A 28 8.19 12.22 -9.67
C LYS A 28 9.06 10.98 -9.46
N GLN A 29 9.10 10.45 -8.23
CA GLN A 29 9.94 9.30 -7.87
C GLN A 29 9.08 8.15 -7.34
N GLU A 30 8.07 7.79 -8.12
CA GLU A 30 7.14 6.74 -7.73
C GLU A 30 7.80 5.36 -7.67
N PHE A 31 8.66 5.05 -8.62
CA PHE A 31 9.34 3.77 -8.72
C PHE A 31 10.71 3.88 -8.07
N ASP A 32 11.06 2.91 -7.21
CA ASP A 32 12.29 2.95 -6.40
C ASP A 32 12.93 1.57 -6.28
N LYS A 33 14.06 1.50 -5.55
CA LYS A 33 14.80 0.26 -5.38
C LYS A 33 14.06 -0.79 -4.54
N ILE A 34 13.12 -0.36 -3.70
CA ILE A 34 12.29 -1.27 -2.92
C ILE A 34 11.50 -2.18 -3.84
N ASP A 35 11.13 -1.71 -5.02
CA ASP A 35 10.41 -2.50 -6.01
C ASP A 35 11.16 -3.77 -6.42
N ASP A 36 12.48 -3.78 -6.31
CA ASP A 36 13.30 -4.92 -6.73
C ASP A 36 13.20 -6.11 -5.77
N PHE A 37 12.82 -5.87 -4.51
CA PHE A 37 12.76 -6.94 -3.49
C PHE A 37 11.42 -7.04 -2.76
N ALA A 38 10.50 -6.12 -2.97
CA ALA A 38 9.17 -6.19 -2.37
C ALA A 38 8.31 -7.27 -3.03
N ASP A 39 7.35 -7.78 -2.29
CA ASP A 39 6.25 -8.53 -2.90
C ASP A 39 5.23 -7.52 -3.40
N HIS A 40 4.78 -7.72 -4.63
CA HIS A 40 3.80 -6.86 -5.29
C HIS A 40 2.48 -7.59 -5.43
N PHE A 41 1.39 -6.88 -5.20
CA PHE A 41 0.05 -7.44 -5.21
C PHE A 41 -0.81 -6.63 -6.18
N VAL A 42 -1.58 -7.33 -6.99
CA VAL A 42 -2.54 -6.69 -7.90
C VAL A 42 -3.90 -7.32 -7.66
N LEU A 43 -4.90 -6.47 -7.47
CA LEU A 43 -6.29 -6.89 -7.34
C LEU A 43 -6.96 -6.78 -8.69
N TYR A 44 -7.61 -7.85 -9.12
CA TYR A 44 -8.29 -7.93 -10.41
C TYR A 44 -9.81 -8.04 -10.23
N ASP A 45 -10.54 -7.30 -11.03
CA ASP A 45 -11.96 -7.50 -11.24
C ASP A 45 -12.13 -8.19 -12.59
N GLY A 46 -12.34 -9.52 -12.58
CA GLY A 46 -12.22 -10.32 -13.79
C GLY A 46 -10.78 -10.25 -14.31
N SER A 47 -10.60 -9.74 -15.51
CA SER A 47 -9.27 -9.55 -16.11
C SER A 47 -8.73 -8.13 -15.94
N GLU A 48 -9.50 -7.22 -15.33
CA GLU A 48 -9.11 -5.82 -15.17
C GLU A 48 -8.33 -5.61 -13.89
N PRO A 49 -7.08 -5.10 -13.97
CA PRO A 49 -6.33 -4.72 -12.78
C PRO A 49 -6.87 -3.39 -12.25
N ILE A 50 -7.30 -3.39 -10.98
CA ILE A 50 -8.00 -2.24 -10.39
C ILE A 50 -7.31 -1.63 -9.18
N ALA A 51 -6.40 -2.35 -8.55
CA ALA A 51 -5.71 -1.86 -7.36
C ALA A 51 -4.39 -2.59 -7.20
N THR A 52 -3.47 -1.98 -6.47
CA THR A 52 -2.17 -2.58 -6.19
C THR A 52 -1.65 -2.12 -4.83
N PHE A 53 -0.74 -2.89 -4.28
CA PHE A 53 0.04 -2.52 -3.10
C PHE A 53 1.30 -3.38 -3.06
N ARG A 54 2.27 -2.96 -2.24
CA ARG A 54 3.49 -3.76 -2.03
C ARG A 54 3.73 -3.97 -0.55
N ILE A 55 4.38 -5.07 -0.20
CA ILE A 55 4.76 -5.40 1.16
C ILE A 55 6.23 -5.79 1.16
N PHE A 56 7.00 -5.29 2.13
CA PHE A 56 8.39 -5.66 2.32
C PHE A 56 8.73 -5.67 3.81
N ASN A 57 9.88 -6.25 4.17
CA ASN A 57 10.29 -6.36 5.56
C ASN A 57 10.58 -4.98 6.16
N GLY A 58 10.08 -4.75 7.37
CA GLY A 58 10.44 -3.59 8.15
C GLY A 58 11.78 -3.74 8.85
N GLU A 59 12.14 -2.76 9.67
CA GLU A 59 13.40 -2.75 10.40
C GLU A 59 13.42 -3.74 11.54
N LYS A 60 12.28 -4.01 12.17
CA LYS A 60 12.14 -4.92 13.30
C LYS A 60 11.65 -6.28 12.85
N GLN A 61 12.06 -7.33 13.59
CA GLN A 61 11.58 -8.68 13.30
C GLN A 61 10.07 -8.75 13.46
N GLY A 62 9.39 -9.34 12.47
CA GLY A 62 7.94 -9.47 12.47
C GLY A 62 7.20 -8.22 12.04
N GLU A 63 7.90 -7.16 11.70
CA GLU A 63 7.34 -5.92 11.19
C GLU A 63 7.41 -5.90 9.67
N TYR A 64 6.30 -5.57 9.03
CA TYR A 64 6.22 -5.47 7.57
C TYR A 64 5.76 -4.07 7.19
N VAL A 65 6.26 -3.57 6.09
CA VAL A 65 5.89 -2.26 5.55
C VAL A 65 4.92 -2.46 4.40
N LEU A 66 3.77 -1.81 4.49
CA LEU A 66 2.79 -1.73 3.41
C LEU A 66 2.97 -0.39 2.71
N GLY A 67 3.10 -0.42 1.40
CA GLY A 67 3.27 0.81 0.64
C GLY A 67 2.64 0.76 -0.74
N ARG A 68 2.63 1.90 -1.38
CA ARG A 68 2.14 2.06 -2.76
C ARG A 68 0.73 1.49 -2.95
N LEU A 69 -0.14 1.67 -1.94
CA LEU A 69 -1.54 1.27 -2.04
C LEU A 69 -2.26 2.25 -2.95
N ALA A 70 -2.81 1.75 -4.04
CA ALA A 70 -3.49 2.56 -5.03
C ALA A 70 -4.71 1.83 -5.58
N VAL A 71 -5.83 2.56 -5.68
CA VAL A 71 -7.06 2.08 -6.31
C VAL A 71 -7.37 3.01 -7.47
N ILE A 72 -7.64 2.47 -8.65
CA ILE A 72 -7.97 3.31 -9.79
C ILE A 72 -9.27 4.07 -9.52
N LYS A 73 -9.39 5.26 -10.12
CA LYS A 73 -10.45 6.22 -9.83
C LYS A 73 -11.85 5.60 -9.93
N GLU A 74 -12.08 4.79 -10.95
CA GLU A 74 -13.40 4.21 -11.25
C GLU A 74 -13.88 3.22 -10.18
N TYR A 75 -12.95 2.72 -9.34
CA TYR A 75 -13.27 1.75 -8.28
C TYR A 75 -13.18 2.33 -6.88
N ARG A 76 -12.98 3.65 -6.75
CA ARG A 76 -12.98 4.31 -5.44
C ARG A 76 -14.39 4.44 -4.90
N GLY A 77 -14.52 4.54 -3.56
CA GLY A 77 -15.82 4.63 -2.91
C GLY A 77 -16.58 3.32 -2.80
N LYS A 78 -15.91 2.19 -3.05
CA LYS A 78 -16.52 0.83 -3.00
C LYS A 78 -15.91 -0.05 -1.92
N ASN A 79 -15.23 0.55 -0.93
CA ASN A 79 -14.55 -0.15 0.17
C ASN A 79 -13.38 -1.05 -0.26
N ILE A 80 -12.88 -0.90 -1.47
CA ILE A 80 -11.77 -1.73 -1.97
C ILE A 80 -10.50 -1.49 -1.17
N GLY A 81 -10.21 -0.24 -0.78
CA GLY A 81 -9.06 0.06 0.07
C GLY A 81 -9.11 -0.67 1.41
N SER A 82 -10.27 -0.72 2.05
CA SER A 82 -10.46 -1.44 3.31
C SER A 82 -10.29 -2.95 3.12
N ASP A 83 -10.80 -3.50 2.03
CA ASP A 83 -10.62 -4.91 1.69
C ASP A 83 -9.15 -5.24 1.48
N ILE A 84 -8.40 -4.34 0.83
CA ILE A 84 -6.95 -4.49 0.64
C ILE A 84 -6.23 -4.52 1.98
N LEU A 85 -6.57 -3.64 2.92
CA LEU A 85 -5.94 -3.65 4.25
C LEU A 85 -6.19 -4.97 4.96
N SER A 86 -7.42 -5.49 4.91
CA SER A 86 -7.74 -6.81 5.48
C SER A 86 -6.93 -7.91 4.83
N GLU A 87 -6.79 -7.88 3.52
CA GLU A 87 -6.02 -8.88 2.78
C GLU A 87 -4.52 -8.81 3.13
N ALA A 88 -3.98 -7.61 3.22
CA ALA A 88 -2.58 -7.39 3.61
C ALA A 88 -2.31 -7.95 5.01
N GLU A 89 -3.24 -7.76 5.93
CA GLU A 89 -3.12 -8.29 7.29
C GLU A 89 -3.09 -9.82 7.30
N LYS A 90 -3.93 -10.46 6.50
CA LYS A 90 -3.91 -11.92 6.36
C LYS A 90 -2.58 -12.42 5.80
N ILE A 91 -2.06 -11.72 4.80
CA ILE A 91 -0.77 -12.07 4.17
C ILE A 91 0.35 -11.99 5.19
N VAL A 92 0.40 -10.91 5.97
CA VAL A 92 1.44 -10.71 6.98
C VAL A 92 1.31 -11.75 8.09
N LEU A 93 0.10 -12.06 8.55
CA LEU A 93 -0.12 -13.10 9.55
C LEU A 93 0.33 -14.48 9.05
N ASN A 94 0.09 -14.79 7.78
CA ASN A 94 0.54 -16.05 7.18
C ASN A 94 2.07 -16.14 7.12
N LYS A 95 2.76 -15.01 7.08
CA LYS A 95 4.22 -14.93 7.17
C LYS A 95 4.71 -14.93 8.61
N LYS A 96 3.83 -15.12 9.58
CA LYS A 96 4.10 -15.02 11.02
C LYS A 96 4.53 -13.63 11.44
N GLY A 97 4.10 -12.62 10.70
CA GLY A 97 4.31 -11.21 11.04
C GLY A 97 3.46 -10.79 12.23
N LYS A 98 3.90 -9.74 12.90
CA LYS A 98 3.27 -9.25 14.13
C LYS A 98 2.68 -7.86 13.97
N SER A 99 3.14 -7.11 13.01
CA SER A 99 2.68 -5.72 12.81
C SER A 99 2.88 -5.28 11.37
N ILE A 100 2.09 -4.27 11.00
CA ILE A 100 2.24 -3.55 9.74
C ILE A 100 2.49 -2.08 10.06
N VAL A 101 3.48 -1.48 9.40
CA VAL A 101 3.70 -0.04 9.41
C VAL A 101 3.52 0.50 8.00
N LEU A 102 3.13 1.75 7.90
CA LEU A 102 2.99 2.43 6.61
C LEU A 102 3.23 3.93 6.77
N HIS A 103 3.67 4.56 5.70
CA HIS A 103 3.92 6.00 5.66
C HIS A 103 2.75 6.64 4.92
N ALA A 104 1.75 7.09 5.68
CA ALA A 104 0.49 7.59 5.13
C ALA A 104 0.59 9.05 4.74
N GLN A 105 0.03 9.42 3.59
CA GLN A 105 -0.28 10.82 3.33
C GLN A 105 -1.22 11.31 4.43
N CYS A 106 -0.93 12.46 5.03
CA CYS A 106 -1.74 12.95 6.16
C CYS A 106 -3.23 13.09 5.81
N ARG A 107 -3.54 13.41 4.56
CA ARG A 107 -4.94 13.50 4.10
C ARG A 107 -5.66 12.15 4.09
N ALA A 108 -4.93 11.03 4.13
CA ALA A 108 -5.49 9.68 4.13
C ALA A 108 -5.46 9.01 5.52
N LYS A 109 -4.97 9.70 6.55
CA LYS A 109 -4.76 9.06 7.85
C LYS A 109 -6.05 8.54 8.48
N ASN A 110 -7.18 9.20 8.26
CA ASN A 110 -8.46 8.75 8.81
C ASN A 110 -8.91 7.43 8.19
N PHE A 111 -8.60 7.23 6.92
CA PHE A 111 -8.87 5.96 6.25
C PHE A 111 -8.14 4.80 6.94
N TYR A 112 -6.87 4.99 7.24
CA TYR A 112 -6.08 3.97 7.95
C TYR A 112 -6.52 3.82 9.42
N ALA A 113 -6.83 4.92 10.08
CA ALA A 113 -7.27 4.89 11.48
C ALA A 113 -8.54 4.06 11.66
N LYS A 114 -9.47 4.10 10.72
CA LYS A 114 -10.69 3.28 10.75
C LYS A 114 -10.40 1.79 10.72
N SER A 115 -9.27 1.39 10.17
CA SER A 115 -8.84 -0.01 10.13
C SER A 115 -7.93 -0.39 11.30
N GLY A 116 -7.74 0.50 12.26
CA GLY A 116 -6.99 0.22 13.48
C GLY A 116 -5.55 0.66 13.48
N TYR A 117 -5.14 1.44 12.50
CA TYR A 117 -3.78 1.99 12.44
C TYR A 117 -3.67 3.23 13.32
N VAL A 118 -2.55 3.36 14.02
CA VAL A 118 -2.29 4.46 14.97
C VAL A 118 -1.05 5.21 14.52
N GLU A 119 -1.13 6.54 14.52
CA GLU A 119 0.00 7.42 14.18
C GLU A 119 1.12 7.30 15.19
N PHE A 120 2.35 7.40 14.72
CA PHE A 120 3.51 7.54 15.59
C PHE A 120 4.57 8.39 14.89
N GLY A 121 5.47 8.97 15.70
CA GLY A 121 6.52 9.83 15.18
C GLY A 121 6.02 11.20 14.75
N GLU A 122 6.85 11.90 14.03
CA GLU A 122 6.58 13.26 13.58
C GLU A 122 6.11 13.27 12.13
N ILE A 123 5.38 14.31 11.74
CA ILE A 123 4.98 14.53 10.37
C ILE A 123 6.23 14.87 9.55
N GLY A 124 6.46 14.11 8.47
CA GLY A 124 7.50 14.36 7.50
C GLY A 124 6.90 14.75 6.16
N GLU A 125 7.75 14.82 5.15
CA GLU A 125 7.34 15.20 3.81
C GLU A 125 7.86 14.20 2.79
N GLU A 126 7.00 13.83 1.84
CA GLU A 126 7.35 13.03 0.69
C GLU A 126 6.67 13.63 -0.53
N GLU A 127 7.43 13.84 -1.62
CA GLU A 127 6.90 14.42 -2.85
C GLU A 127 6.14 15.74 -2.60
N GLY A 128 6.61 16.54 -1.64
CA GLY A 128 5.98 17.80 -1.30
C GLY A 128 4.69 17.71 -0.50
N LEU A 129 4.29 16.53 -0.06
CA LEU A 129 3.08 16.31 0.72
C LEU A 129 3.40 15.83 2.13
N PRO A 130 2.64 16.29 3.15
CA PRO A 130 2.85 15.80 4.52
C PRO A 130 2.49 14.34 4.66
N HIS A 131 3.35 13.57 5.32
CA HIS A 131 3.19 12.15 5.59
C HIS A 131 3.42 11.87 7.06
N ILE A 132 2.78 10.82 7.57
CA ILE A 132 2.92 10.35 8.95
C ILE A 132 3.01 8.83 8.97
N TRP A 133 3.91 8.30 9.80
CA TRP A 133 3.97 6.85 10.00
C TRP A 133 2.80 6.39 10.83
N MET A 134 2.22 5.25 10.44
CA MET A 134 1.15 4.62 11.19
C MET A 134 1.45 3.13 11.36
N LYS A 135 0.93 2.54 12.43
CA LYS A 135 1.22 1.15 12.80
C LYS A 135 -0.03 0.46 13.32
N LYS A 136 -0.16 -0.82 12.99
CA LYS A 136 -1.16 -1.71 13.55
C LYS A 136 -0.50 -2.99 14.05
N GLN A 137 -0.76 -3.35 15.31
CA GLN A 137 -0.39 -4.67 15.85
C GLN A 137 -1.43 -5.68 15.39
N LEU A 138 -0.96 -6.84 14.94
CA LEU A 138 -1.84 -7.90 14.44
C LEU A 138 -2.07 -9.01 15.45
#